data_ad4b73ba794d356c6c162b6f93564edf
#
_entry.id   ad4b73ba794d356c6c162b6f93564edf
#
_cell.length_a   1.000
_cell.length_b   1.000
_cell.length_c   1.000
_cell.angle_alpha   90.00
_cell.angle_beta   90.00
_cell.angle_gamma   90.00
#
_symmetry.space_group_name_H-M   'P 1'
#
loop_
_entity.id
_entity.type
_entity.pdbx_description
1 polymer ?
#
loop_
_entity_poly.entity_id
_entity_poly.type
_entity_poly.pdbx_seq_one_letter_code
_entity_poly.pdbx_strand_id
1 'polypeptide(L)'
;MKKYMNDDVLSSDVTDEGERVSPDYKNDCYYAHLSIYQFASQFVKDKEVLDAGSGTGYGVSYLADAQAKYVEGVDISKKAIQYASQKFSRPNLHFRTMALEQIAAYGKDRFDFVISSNVLEHLRDVTTFLHGVWHILKPEGKLLVAVPPIVNEASIAENLANPYHLNIWSPRQWKSVLDRYFSHIVCYRHWTDKEGINFSNSPDETVINETDFFFEEVSANRLASATDTFTAIFLVSAPLPKDQLPRIGERFSLVDFSTSKARSQLTPWWKLPGRAWHIWRSQGISALLSNIKSYLIERRIQK
;
A
#
# COMPACT_ATOMS: atom_id res chain seq x y z
N MET A 1 22.92 -34.85 -14.67
CA MET A 1 21.47 -34.61 -14.89
C MET A 1 21.04 -33.52 -13.94
N LYS A 2 21.09 -32.25 -14.33
CA LYS A 2 20.58 -31.11 -13.53
C LYS A 2 19.09 -31.04 -13.77
N LYS A 3 18.32 -31.21 -12.72
CA LYS A 3 16.87 -31.09 -12.68
C LYS A 3 16.55 -29.60 -12.79
N TYR A 4 16.06 -29.16 -13.96
CA TYR A 4 15.42 -27.85 -14.12
C TYR A 4 14.14 -27.88 -13.25
N MET A 5 14.15 -27.23 -12.09
CA MET A 5 12.92 -26.91 -11.38
C MET A 5 12.29 -25.75 -12.15
N ASN A 6 11.05 -25.94 -12.56
CA ASN A 6 10.25 -24.97 -13.29
C ASN A 6 10.10 -23.68 -12.46
N ASP A 7 10.80 -22.61 -12.85
CA ASP A 7 10.66 -21.27 -12.26
C ASP A 7 9.25 -20.69 -12.48
N ASP A 8 8.55 -21.15 -13.55
CA ASP A 8 7.20 -20.69 -13.91
C ASP A 8 6.10 -21.06 -12.90
N VAL A 9 6.28 -22.16 -12.12
CA VAL A 9 5.28 -22.62 -11.15
C VAL A 9 5.31 -21.76 -9.87
N LEU A 10 6.45 -21.13 -9.54
CA LEU A 10 6.59 -20.31 -8.33
C LEU A 10 5.96 -18.92 -8.50
N SER A 11 5.95 -18.32 -9.70
CA SER A 11 5.43 -16.96 -9.89
C SER A 11 3.90 -16.91 -9.90
N SER A 12 3.22 -17.88 -10.57
CA SER A 12 1.76 -17.96 -10.58
C SER A 12 1.19 -18.23 -9.18
N ASP A 13 1.88 -19.05 -8.38
CA ASP A 13 1.45 -19.47 -7.04
C ASP A 13 1.53 -18.32 -6.01
N VAL A 14 2.39 -17.30 -6.24
CA VAL A 14 2.57 -16.15 -5.34
C VAL A 14 1.51 -15.07 -5.57
N THR A 15 1.04 -14.91 -6.80
CA THR A 15 0.00 -13.93 -7.17
C THR A 15 -1.41 -14.42 -6.82
N ASP A 16 -1.62 -15.72 -6.75
CA ASP A 16 -2.93 -16.34 -6.46
C ASP A 16 -3.43 -16.06 -5.02
N GLU A 17 -2.55 -15.72 -4.07
CA GLU A 17 -2.90 -15.45 -2.67
C GLU A 17 -3.20 -13.97 -2.35
N GLY A 18 -3.28 -13.11 -3.37
CA GLY A 18 -3.55 -11.68 -3.18
C GLY A 18 -3.04 -10.84 -4.34
N GLU A 19 -3.36 -9.55 -4.31
CA GLU A 19 -2.88 -8.60 -5.29
C GLU A 19 -1.38 -8.33 -5.07
N ARG A 20 -0.54 -8.78 -6.00
CA ARG A 20 0.91 -8.61 -5.94
C ARG A 20 1.51 -8.41 -7.31
N VAL A 21 2.48 -7.51 -7.36
CA VAL A 21 3.32 -7.31 -8.53
C VAL A 21 4.49 -8.29 -8.47
N SER A 22 4.74 -9.00 -9.57
CA SER A 22 5.86 -9.93 -9.67
C SER A 22 6.99 -9.33 -10.50
N PRO A 23 8.26 -9.45 -10.05
CA PRO A 23 9.42 -9.03 -10.84
C PRO A 23 9.73 -9.97 -12.02
N ASP A 24 8.98 -11.06 -12.17
CA ASP A 24 9.06 -11.96 -13.33
C ASP A 24 8.28 -11.40 -14.51
N TYR A 25 7.35 -10.45 -14.28
CA TYR A 25 6.53 -9.77 -15.27
C TYR A 25 6.83 -8.27 -15.24
N LYS A 26 7.89 -7.84 -15.92
CA LYS A 26 8.35 -6.45 -15.98
C LYS A 26 7.53 -5.62 -16.97
N ASN A 27 6.23 -5.51 -16.72
CA ASN A 27 5.29 -4.69 -17.47
C ASN A 27 5.19 -3.26 -16.92
N ASP A 28 4.32 -2.44 -17.48
CA ASP A 28 4.14 -1.04 -17.05
C ASP A 28 3.69 -0.93 -15.58
N CYS A 29 2.87 -1.87 -15.10
CA CYS A 29 2.47 -1.91 -13.70
C CYS A 29 3.68 -2.15 -12.77
N TYR A 30 4.57 -3.09 -13.13
CA TYR A 30 5.79 -3.35 -12.37
C TYR A 30 6.67 -2.10 -12.29
N TYR A 31 6.90 -1.40 -13.40
CA TYR A 31 7.74 -0.21 -13.41
C TYR A 31 7.11 0.97 -12.67
N ALA A 32 5.79 1.15 -12.74
CA ALA A 32 5.10 2.14 -11.95
C ALA A 32 5.28 1.90 -10.43
N HIS A 33 5.23 0.65 -9.99
CA HIS A 33 5.49 0.30 -8.58
C HIS A 33 6.98 0.44 -8.23
N LEU A 34 7.90 0.00 -9.11
CA LEU A 34 9.35 0.08 -8.87
C LEU A 34 9.83 1.52 -8.76
N SER A 35 9.23 2.45 -9.52
CA SER A 35 9.58 3.87 -9.47
C SER A 35 9.36 4.51 -8.09
N ILE A 36 8.38 4.00 -7.30
CA ILE A 36 8.16 4.44 -5.92
C ILE A 36 9.38 4.09 -5.05
N TYR A 37 10.00 2.92 -5.26
CA TYR A 37 11.22 2.53 -4.57
C TYR A 37 12.44 3.29 -5.08
N GLN A 38 12.48 3.60 -6.38
CA GLN A 38 13.47 4.51 -6.95
C GLN A 38 13.38 5.90 -6.30
N PHE A 39 12.18 6.44 -6.13
CA PHE A 39 11.99 7.69 -5.38
C PHE A 39 12.40 7.55 -3.90
N ALA A 40 12.04 6.45 -3.24
CA ALA A 40 12.37 6.19 -1.84
C ALA A 40 13.88 6.03 -1.61
N SER A 41 14.64 5.62 -2.62
CA SER A 41 16.08 5.35 -2.52
C SER A 41 16.91 6.55 -2.05
N GLN A 42 16.45 7.78 -2.32
CA GLN A 42 17.11 9.01 -1.86
C GLN A 42 17.11 9.18 -0.32
N PHE A 43 16.28 8.43 0.41
CA PHE A 43 16.11 8.54 1.86
C PHE A 43 16.78 7.42 2.65
N VAL A 44 17.37 6.40 1.99
CA VAL A 44 17.74 5.13 2.66
C VAL A 44 19.22 4.89 2.84
N LYS A 45 20.10 5.70 2.21
CA LYS A 45 21.56 5.52 2.33
C LYS A 45 22.01 5.55 3.79
N ASP A 46 22.73 4.51 4.20
CA ASP A 46 23.24 4.29 5.57
C ASP A 46 22.13 4.20 6.65
N LYS A 47 20.88 3.93 6.26
CA LYS A 47 19.69 3.87 7.14
C LYS A 47 19.24 2.45 7.41
N GLU A 48 18.52 2.29 8.53
CA GLU A 48 17.79 1.08 8.89
C GLU A 48 16.35 1.23 8.38
N VAL A 49 15.95 0.37 7.45
CA VAL A 49 14.75 0.50 6.63
C VAL A 49 13.81 -0.68 6.83
N LEU A 50 12.51 -0.43 6.93
CA LEU A 50 11.46 -1.43 6.91
C LEU A 50 10.54 -1.20 5.70
N ASP A 51 10.31 -2.25 4.91
CA ASP A 51 9.24 -2.29 3.92
C ASP A 51 8.06 -3.09 4.49
N ALA A 52 7.00 -2.38 4.83
CA ALA A 52 5.81 -2.90 5.46
C ALA A 52 4.77 -3.29 4.40
N GLY A 53 4.70 -4.59 4.08
CA GLY A 53 3.93 -5.16 2.98
C GLY A 53 4.79 -5.36 1.74
N SER A 54 5.97 -5.97 1.90
CA SER A 54 6.99 -6.08 0.86
C SER A 54 6.64 -6.98 -0.34
N GLY A 55 5.57 -7.76 -0.24
CA GLY A 55 5.14 -8.67 -1.29
C GLY A 55 6.25 -9.59 -1.76
N THR A 56 6.53 -9.57 -3.07
CA THR A 56 7.55 -10.40 -3.72
C THR A 56 8.99 -9.90 -3.55
N GLY A 57 9.21 -8.79 -2.81
CA GLY A 57 10.52 -8.35 -2.34
C GLY A 57 11.36 -7.55 -3.33
N TYR A 58 10.89 -7.26 -4.54
CA TYR A 58 11.66 -6.49 -5.53
C TYR A 58 12.03 -5.09 -5.05
N GLY A 59 11.09 -4.41 -4.36
CA GLY A 59 11.31 -3.09 -3.79
C GLY A 59 12.35 -3.09 -2.67
N VAL A 60 12.27 -4.07 -1.77
CA VAL A 60 13.27 -4.25 -0.68
C VAL A 60 14.66 -4.47 -1.26
N SER A 61 14.78 -5.30 -2.31
CA SER A 61 16.03 -5.53 -3.02
C SER A 61 16.58 -4.25 -3.63
N TYR A 62 15.72 -3.41 -4.24
CA TYR A 62 16.10 -2.11 -4.80
C TYR A 62 16.69 -1.18 -3.73
N LEU A 63 16.04 -1.10 -2.55
CA LEU A 63 16.53 -0.27 -1.43
C LEU A 63 17.84 -0.80 -0.83
N ALA A 64 18.04 -2.11 -0.81
CA ALA A 64 19.30 -2.71 -0.39
C ALA A 64 20.46 -2.33 -1.32
N ASP A 65 20.21 -2.35 -2.64
CA ASP A 65 21.19 -1.92 -3.67
C ASP A 65 21.43 -0.39 -3.61
N ALA A 66 20.48 0.41 -3.09
CA ALA A 66 20.61 1.84 -2.84
C ALA A 66 21.42 2.19 -1.57
N GLN A 67 22.24 1.25 -1.08
CA GLN A 67 23.16 1.43 0.04
C GLN A 67 22.48 1.66 1.40
N ALA A 68 21.27 1.16 1.62
CA ALA A 68 20.73 1.09 2.96
C ALA A 68 21.65 0.24 3.86
N LYS A 69 21.82 0.64 5.12
CA LYS A 69 22.62 -0.10 6.11
C LYS A 69 21.98 -1.45 6.43
N TYR A 70 20.67 -1.47 6.52
CA TYR A 70 19.82 -2.64 6.79
C TYR A 70 18.47 -2.43 6.16
N VAL A 71 17.95 -3.42 5.45
CA VAL A 71 16.58 -3.40 4.92
C VAL A 71 15.90 -4.69 5.30
N GLU A 72 14.71 -4.60 5.87
CA GLU A 72 13.86 -5.76 6.11
C GLU A 72 12.51 -5.57 5.43
N GLY A 73 12.10 -6.57 4.66
CA GLY A 73 10.76 -6.65 4.08
C GLY A 73 9.88 -7.58 4.91
N VAL A 74 8.68 -7.13 5.26
CA VAL A 74 7.69 -7.95 5.95
C VAL A 74 6.42 -8.07 5.13
N ASP A 75 5.88 -9.28 5.08
CA ASP A 75 4.58 -9.58 4.46
C ASP A 75 3.87 -10.68 5.24
N ILE A 76 2.54 -10.69 5.22
CA ILE A 76 1.74 -11.73 5.87
C ILE A 76 1.82 -13.07 5.11
N SER A 77 2.08 -13.04 3.80
CA SER A 77 2.18 -14.23 2.97
C SER A 77 3.52 -14.92 3.13
N LYS A 78 3.51 -16.14 3.65
CA LYS A 78 4.69 -17.01 3.72
C LYS A 78 5.26 -17.32 2.33
N LYS A 79 4.39 -17.50 1.33
CA LYS A 79 4.82 -17.79 -0.04
C LYS A 79 5.57 -16.61 -0.66
N ALA A 80 5.05 -15.38 -0.49
CA ALA A 80 5.72 -14.18 -0.96
C ALA A 80 7.09 -14.00 -0.32
N ILE A 81 7.20 -14.18 1.00
CA ILE A 81 8.48 -14.10 1.73
C ILE A 81 9.44 -15.21 1.31
N GLN A 82 8.95 -16.44 1.10
CA GLN A 82 9.78 -17.54 0.60
C GLN A 82 10.33 -17.25 -0.79
N TYR A 83 9.48 -16.77 -1.71
CA TYR A 83 9.89 -16.35 -3.05
C TYR A 83 10.94 -15.23 -2.97
N ALA A 84 10.67 -14.16 -2.21
CA ALA A 84 11.58 -13.04 -2.04
C ALA A 84 12.96 -13.47 -1.51
N SER A 85 12.98 -14.34 -0.48
CA SER A 85 14.20 -14.85 0.12
C SER A 85 15.01 -15.75 -0.80
N GLN A 86 14.35 -16.45 -1.72
CA GLN A 86 15.03 -17.29 -2.72
C GLN A 86 15.58 -16.46 -3.88
N LYS A 87 14.83 -15.43 -4.29
CA LYS A 87 15.16 -14.61 -5.46
C LYS A 87 16.21 -13.54 -5.14
N PHE A 88 16.13 -12.94 -3.96
CA PHE A 88 16.98 -11.82 -3.59
C PHE A 88 17.84 -12.16 -2.38
N SER A 89 19.16 -11.95 -2.52
CA SER A 89 20.12 -12.17 -1.44
C SER A 89 21.16 -11.06 -1.44
N ARG A 90 21.27 -10.33 -0.32
CA ARG A 90 22.27 -9.28 -0.06
C ARG A 90 22.64 -9.33 1.42
N PRO A 91 23.85 -8.95 1.83
CA PRO A 91 24.24 -8.97 3.24
C PRO A 91 23.39 -8.06 4.15
N ASN A 92 22.81 -7.01 3.58
CA ASN A 92 21.98 -6.01 4.27
C ASN A 92 20.47 -6.22 4.06
N LEU A 93 20.04 -7.30 3.37
CA LEU A 93 18.67 -7.57 2.98
C LEU A 93 18.09 -8.74 3.77
N HIS A 94 16.92 -8.51 4.38
CA HIS A 94 16.23 -9.51 5.19
C HIS A 94 14.75 -9.56 4.84
N PHE A 95 14.13 -10.74 5.02
CA PHE A 95 12.71 -10.96 4.82
C PHE A 95 12.11 -11.71 6.00
N ARG A 96 10.89 -11.32 6.42
CA ARG A 96 10.18 -11.95 7.53
C ARG A 96 8.69 -12.05 7.27
N THR A 97 8.10 -13.21 7.53
CA THR A 97 6.65 -13.35 7.58
C THR A 97 6.12 -12.71 8.85
N MET A 98 5.31 -11.64 8.71
CA MET A 98 4.74 -10.90 9.83
C MET A 98 3.47 -10.17 9.39
N ALA A 99 2.42 -10.21 10.22
CA ALA A 99 1.26 -9.34 10.05
C ALA A 99 1.62 -7.90 10.46
N LEU A 100 1.15 -6.90 9.72
CA LEU A 100 1.52 -5.50 9.96
C LEU A 100 1.00 -4.95 11.30
N GLU A 101 -0.05 -5.54 11.85
CA GLU A 101 -0.54 -5.24 13.20
C GLU A 101 0.47 -5.62 14.31
N GLN A 102 1.47 -6.42 13.98
CA GLN A 102 2.50 -6.90 14.92
C GLN A 102 3.82 -6.15 14.81
N ILE A 103 3.97 -5.16 13.93
CA ILE A 103 5.27 -4.48 13.69
C ILE A 103 5.82 -3.79 14.93
N ALA A 104 4.98 -3.41 15.90
CA ALA A 104 5.43 -2.86 17.19
C ALA A 104 6.40 -3.82 17.95
N ALA A 105 6.41 -5.12 17.63
CA ALA A 105 7.33 -6.08 18.19
C ALA A 105 8.81 -5.84 17.85
N TYR A 106 9.11 -5.00 16.87
CA TYR A 106 10.48 -4.57 16.58
C TYR A 106 11.10 -3.70 17.69
N GLY A 107 10.27 -3.18 18.58
CA GLY A 107 10.71 -2.28 19.64
C GLY A 107 10.76 -0.82 19.21
N LYS A 108 10.90 0.04 20.21
CA LYS A 108 10.86 1.49 20.02
C LYS A 108 12.09 2.02 19.27
N ASP A 109 11.87 3.05 18.42
CA ASP A 109 12.93 3.82 17.76
C ASP A 109 13.92 2.94 16.96
N ARG A 110 13.40 1.95 16.24
CA ARG A 110 14.20 0.94 15.53
C ARG A 110 14.61 1.36 14.12
N PHE A 111 13.72 1.99 13.35
CA PHE A 111 13.92 2.29 11.94
C PHE A 111 14.06 3.78 11.66
N ASP A 112 14.98 4.12 10.74
CA ASP A 112 15.13 5.47 10.21
C ASP A 112 14.11 5.77 9.12
N PHE A 113 13.69 4.73 8.37
CA PHE A 113 12.75 4.86 7.26
C PHE A 113 11.83 3.66 7.21
N VAL A 114 10.54 3.92 7.07
CA VAL A 114 9.52 2.91 6.82
C VAL A 114 8.86 3.25 5.50
N ILE A 115 8.66 2.27 4.63
CA ILE A 115 7.86 2.38 3.42
C ILE A 115 6.69 1.41 3.48
N SER A 116 5.53 1.84 3.00
CA SER A 116 4.36 0.98 2.78
C SER A 116 3.68 1.41 1.49
N SER A 117 3.85 0.59 0.45
CA SER A 117 3.46 0.93 -0.91
C SER A 117 2.34 0.02 -1.39
N ASN A 118 1.15 0.59 -1.65
CA ASN A 118 -0.06 -0.11 -2.07
C ASN A 118 -0.43 -1.27 -1.12
N VAL A 119 -0.54 -0.93 0.17
CA VAL A 119 -0.82 -1.88 1.26
C VAL A 119 -1.94 -1.38 2.17
N LEU A 120 -1.97 -0.08 2.50
CA LEU A 120 -2.89 0.46 3.50
C LEU A 120 -4.36 0.32 3.08
N GLU A 121 -4.63 0.32 1.77
CA GLU A 121 -5.95 0.06 1.20
C GLU A 121 -6.48 -1.34 1.51
N HIS A 122 -5.58 -2.30 1.80
CA HIS A 122 -5.92 -3.68 2.14
C HIS A 122 -6.04 -3.94 3.64
N LEU A 123 -5.57 -3.03 4.50
CA LEU A 123 -5.53 -3.26 5.95
C LEU A 123 -6.93 -3.15 6.57
N ARG A 124 -7.26 -4.09 7.44
CA ARG A 124 -8.49 -4.05 8.25
C ARG A 124 -8.43 -3.00 9.34
N ASP A 125 -7.25 -2.83 9.94
CA ASP A 125 -7.00 -1.90 11.02
C ASP A 125 -5.77 -1.04 10.74
N VAL A 126 -6.02 0.06 10.01
CA VAL A 126 -4.99 1.06 9.69
C VAL A 126 -4.48 1.73 10.97
N THR A 127 -5.32 1.83 12.02
CA THR A 127 -4.91 2.49 13.27
C THR A 127 -3.87 1.70 14.02
N THR A 128 -4.04 0.39 14.16
CA THR A 128 -3.04 -0.49 14.79
C THR A 128 -1.72 -0.46 14.02
N PHE A 129 -1.76 -0.48 12.68
CA PHE A 129 -0.57 -0.33 11.86
C PHE A 129 0.14 1.00 12.10
N LEU A 130 -0.58 2.14 12.04
CA LEU A 130 0.02 3.46 12.24
C LEU A 130 0.57 3.66 13.66
N HIS A 131 -0.08 3.10 14.69
CA HIS A 131 0.51 3.05 16.04
C HIS A 131 1.80 2.24 16.08
N GLY A 132 1.84 1.10 15.38
CA GLY A 132 3.04 0.29 15.23
C GLY A 132 4.16 1.07 14.56
N VAL A 133 3.89 1.73 13.44
CA VAL A 133 4.87 2.58 12.73
C VAL A 133 5.37 3.70 13.62
N TRP A 134 4.46 4.43 14.30
CA TRP A 134 4.83 5.48 15.23
C TRP A 134 5.78 4.98 16.34
N HIS A 135 5.54 3.76 16.83
CA HIS A 135 6.35 3.15 17.89
C HIS A 135 7.76 2.78 17.42
N ILE A 136 7.88 2.19 16.22
CA ILE A 136 9.16 1.68 15.71
C ILE A 136 10.00 2.74 15.00
N LEU A 137 9.39 3.85 14.60
CA LEU A 137 10.07 4.92 13.88
C LEU A 137 10.92 5.75 14.84
N LYS A 138 12.16 6.01 14.48
CA LYS A 138 13.03 6.93 15.22
C LYS A 138 12.46 8.36 15.21
N PRO A 139 12.82 9.24 16.17
CA PRO A 139 12.29 10.61 16.23
C PRO A 139 12.46 11.40 14.94
N GLU A 140 13.61 11.25 14.26
CA GLU A 140 13.91 11.89 12.97
C GLU A 140 13.56 10.99 11.77
N GLY A 141 12.93 9.85 12.04
CA GLY A 141 12.57 8.87 11.02
C GLY A 141 11.42 9.35 10.13
N LYS A 142 11.30 8.73 8.97
CA LYS A 142 10.26 9.04 7.99
C LYS A 142 9.46 7.81 7.60
N LEU A 143 8.17 8.00 7.36
CA LEU A 143 7.31 7.01 6.72
C LEU A 143 6.92 7.51 5.33
N LEU A 144 7.09 6.66 4.32
CA LEU A 144 6.52 6.85 3.00
C LEU A 144 5.29 5.94 2.85
N VAL A 145 4.15 6.54 2.55
CA VAL A 145 2.91 5.83 2.22
C VAL A 145 2.57 6.09 0.77
N ALA A 146 2.31 5.03 0.01
CA ALA A 146 1.80 5.09 -1.35
C ALA A 146 0.48 4.31 -1.41
N VAL A 147 -0.58 4.94 -1.96
CA VAL A 147 -1.93 4.38 -2.03
C VAL A 147 -2.61 4.75 -3.36
N PRO A 148 -3.63 4.00 -3.80
CA PRO A 148 -4.41 4.36 -5.00
C PRO A 148 -4.97 5.78 -4.93
N PRO A 149 -4.92 6.55 -6.02
CA PRO A 149 -5.42 7.92 -6.07
C PRO A 149 -6.94 7.96 -6.29
N ILE A 150 -7.71 7.86 -5.22
CA ILE A 150 -9.19 7.94 -5.30
C ILE A 150 -9.61 9.40 -5.44
N VAL A 151 -9.78 9.86 -6.67
CA VAL A 151 -9.98 11.29 -7.00
C VAL A 151 -11.31 11.60 -7.69
N ASN A 152 -12.00 10.60 -8.23
CA ASN A 152 -13.25 10.76 -8.97
C ASN A 152 -14.12 9.48 -8.90
N GLU A 153 -15.31 9.54 -9.50
CA GLU A 153 -16.27 8.41 -9.51
C GLU A 153 -15.69 7.17 -10.22
N ALA A 154 -14.90 7.35 -11.27
CA ALA A 154 -14.30 6.23 -12.00
C ALA A 154 -13.29 5.49 -11.12
N SER A 155 -12.37 6.22 -10.45
CA SER A 155 -11.41 5.61 -9.52
C SER A 155 -12.09 4.97 -8.30
N ILE A 156 -13.20 5.54 -7.82
CA ILE A 156 -14.03 4.90 -6.77
C ILE A 156 -14.61 3.58 -7.28
N ALA A 157 -15.21 3.57 -8.48
CA ALA A 157 -15.84 2.38 -9.05
C ALA A 157 -14.81 1.26 -9.30
N GLU A 158 -13.65 1.59 -9.83
CA GLU A 158 -12.54 0.67 -10.06
C GLU A 158 -12.06 0.03 -8.74
N ASN A 159 -11.78 0.86 -7.72
CA ASN A 159 -11.32 0.36 -6.43
C ASN A 159 -12.40 -0.43 -5.68
N LEU A 160 -13.69 -0.08 -5.84
CA LEU A 160 -14.80 -0.87 -5.32
C LEU A 160 -14.93 -2.23 -6.01
N ALA A 161 -14.54 -2.35 -7.27
CA ALA A 161 -14.55 -3.62 -7.99
C ALA A 161 -13.41 -4.55 -7.52
N ASN A 162 -12.33 -4.00 -6.97
CA ASN A 162 -11.23 -4.77 -6.41
C ASN A 162 -11.63 -5.36 -5.04
N PRO A 163 -11.72 -6.70 -4.90
CA PRO A 163 -12.17 -7.34 -3.67
C PRO A 163 -11.19 -7.20 -2.50
N TYR A 164 -9.94 -6.85 -2.78
CA TYR A 164 -8.89 -6.70 -1.78
C TYR A 164 -8.86 -5.29 -1.17
N HIS A 165 -9.43 -4.26 -1.83
CA HIS A 165 -9.44 -2.89 -1.34
C HIS A 165 -10.53 -2.69 -0.28
N LEU A 166 -10.11 -2.54 0.97
CA LEU A 166 -10.99 -2.31 2.12
C LEU A 166 -11.15 -0.82 2.41
N ASN A 167 -10.08 -0.03 2.22
CA ASN A 167 -10.02 1.40 2.52
C ASN A 167 -9.98 2.20 1.21
N ILE A 168 -11.15 2.58 0.70
CA ILE A 168 -11.29 3.36 -0.53
C ILE A 168 -11.39 4.83 -0.14
N TRP A 169 -10.24 5.41 0.22
CA TRP A 169 -10.15 6.76 0.75
C TRP A 169 -9.46 7.70 -0.22
N SER A 170 -10.00 8.92 -0.32
CA SER A 170 -9.37 9.98 -1.11
C SER A 170 -8.03 10.41 -0.52
N PRO A 171 -7.14 11.06 -1.30
CA PRO A 171 -5.88 11.61 -0.77
C PRO A 171 -6.07 12.56 0.42
N ARG A 172 -7.17 13.32 0.47
CA ARG A 172 -7.50 14.18 1.64
C ARG A 172 -7.79 13.36 2.88
N GLN A 173 -8.51 12.26 2.73
CA GLN A 173 -8.86 11.38 3.84
C GLN A 173 -7.61 10.67 4.37
N TRP A 174 -6.75 10.16 3.48
CA TRP A 174 -5.46 9.60 3.87
C TRP A 174 -4.60 10.61 4.64
N LYS A 175 -4.47 11.84 4.10
CA LYS A 175 -3.76 12.91 4.81
C LYS A 175 -4.36 13.18 6.19
N SER A 176 -5.69 13.29 6.30
CA SER A 176 -6.37 13.52 7.58
C SER A 176 -6.10 12.44 8.62
N VAL A 177 -5.98 11.18 8.19
CA VAL A 177 -5.60 10.07 9.07
C VAL A 177 -4.13 10.19 9.50
N LEU A 178 -3.23 10.48 8.57
CA LEU A 178 -1.79 10.63 8.84
C LEU A 178 -1.49 11.85 9.73
N ASP A 179 -2.22 12.97 9.59
CA ASP A 179 -2.12 14.16 10.45
C ASP A 179 -2.38 13.86 11.94
N ARG A 180 -3.02 12.75 12.25
CA ARG A 180 -3.26 12.34 13.63
C ARG A 180 -2.09 11.61 14.29
N TYR A 181 -1.05 11.30 13.52
CA TYR A 181 0.16 10.60 13.98
C TYR A 181 1.43 11.41 13.77
N PHE A 182 1.44 12.31 12.77
CA PHE A 182 2.62 13.04 12.34
C PHE A 182 2.30 14.50 12.08
N SER A 183 3.19 15.40 12.47
CA SER A 183 2.99 16.84 12.30
C SER A 183 3.49 17.38 10.97
N HIS A 184 4.29 16.62 10.22
CA HIS A 184 4.81 17.05 8.93
C HIS A 184 4.50 16.03 7.83
N ILE A 185 3.70 16.46 6.85
CA ILE A 185 3.24 15.62 5.73
C ILE A 185 3.46 16.36 4.42
N VAL A 186 4.28 15.79 3.56
CA VAL A 186 4.48 16.23 2.18
C VAL A 186 3.73 15.28 1.25
N CYS A 187 2.92 15.83 0.36
CA CYS A 187 2.16 15.06 -0.63
C CYS A 187 2.85 15.13 -1.97
N TYR A 188 2.97 13.98 -2.66
CA TYR A 188 3.52 13.92 -4.01
C TYR A 188 2.51 13.32 -4.96
N ARG A 189 2.41 13.92 -6.15
CA ARG A 189 1.78 13.34 -7.32
C ARG A 189 2.79 12.47 -8.04
N HIS A 190 2.48 11.21 -8.25
CA HIS A 190 3.26 10.26 -9.02
C HIS A 190 2.64 10.12 -10.40
N TRP A 191 3.36 10.54 -11.45
CA TRP A 191 2.85 10.62 -12.80
C TRP A 191 3.98 10.42 -13.83
N THR A 192 3.62 10.33 -15.12
CA THR A 192 4.56 10.29 -16.23
C THR A 192 4.00 11.06 -17.42
N ASP A 193 4.86 11.51 -18.31
CA ASP A 193 4.51 12.15 -19.59
C ASP A 193 4.46 11.15 -20.76
N LYS A 194 4.73 9.86 -20.50
CA LYS A 194 4.67 8.82 -21.51
C LYS A 194 3.22 8.47 -21.85
N GLU A 195 2.98 8.25 -23.14
CA GLU A 195 1.70 7.78 -23.68
C GLU A 195 1.71 6.26 -23.87
N GLY A 196 0.52 5.67 -24.01
CA GLY A 196 0.36 4.24 -24.32
C GLY A 196 0.55 3.31 -23.12
N ILE A 197 0.60 3.82 -21.90
CA ILE A 197 0.73 2.99 -20.70
C ILE A 197 -0.47 2.07 -20.54
N ASN A 198 -0.18 0.80 -20.31
CA ASN A 198 -1.19 -0.23 -20.11
C ASN A 198 -0.76 -1.20 -19.00
N PHE A 199 -1.35 -1.07 -17.82
CA PHE A 199 -1.00 -1.90 -16.66
C PHE A 199 -1.30 -3.40 -16.82
N SER A 200 -2.06 -3.78 -17.85
CA SER A 200 -2.33 -5.18 -18.19
C SER A 200 -1.49 -5.70 -19.36
N ASN A 201 -0.53 -4.92 -19.87
CA ASN A 201 0.32 -5.34 -20.98
C ASN A 201 1.27 -6.48 -20.60
N SER A 202 1.75 -7.20 -21.61
CA SER A 202 2.85 -8.15 -21.42
C SER A 202 4.18 -7.41 -21.22
N PRO A 203 5.22 -8.08 -20.64
CA PRO A 203 6.55 -7.49 -20.50
C PRO A 203 7.16 -7.01 -21.83
N ASP A 204 6.85 -7.70 -22.94
CA ASP A 204 7.37 -7.35 -24.27
C ASP A 204 6.69 -6.11 -24.88
N GLU A 205 5.60 -5.66 -24.29
CA GLU A 205 4.81 -4.49 -24.73
C GLU A 205 5.04 -3.26 -23.83
N THR A 206 5.92 -3.36 -22.85
CA THR A 206 6.17 -2.22 -21.93
C THR A 206 6.80 -1.04 -22.68
N VAL A 207 6.30 0.16 -22.38
CA VAL A 207 6.75 1.42 -23.00
C VAL A 207 7.51 2.31 -22.02
N ILE A 208 7.58 1.91 -20.77
CA ILE A 208 8.17 2.69 -19.66
C ILE A 208 9.14 1.84 -18.83
N ASN A 209 9.96 2.55 -18.04
CA ASN A 209 10.77 1.99 -16.97
C ASN A 209 10.64 2.86 -15.71
N GLU A 210 11.25 2.46 -14.58
CA GLU A 210 11.11 3.16 -13.30
C GLU A 210 11.62 4.61 -13.31
N THR A 211 12.45 5.00 -14.27
CA THR A 211 12.99 6.37 -14.38
C THR A 211 12.10 7.31 -15.20
N ASP A 212 11.06 6.80 -15.84
CA ASP A 212 10.11 7.59 -16.62
C ASP A 212 9.02 8.26 -15.77
N PHE A 213 9.07 8.09 -14.45
CA PHE A 213 8.09 8.66 -13.54
C PHE A 213 8.61 9.89 -12.80
N PHE A 214 7.71 10.83 -12.58
CA PHE A 214 7.94 12.06 -11.86
C PHE A 214 7.20 12.08 -10.52
N PHE A 215 7.82 12.71 -9.52
CA PHE A 215 7.27 12.88 -8.18
C PHE A 215 7.21 14.38 -7.90
N GLU A 216 6.03 14.96 -8.12
CA GLU A 216 5.79 16.39 -7.98
C GLU A 216 5.18 16.67 -6.60
N GLU A 217 5.86 17.51 -5.79
CA GLU A 217 5.29 18.00 -4.54
C GLU A 217 4.07 18.87 -4.81
N VAL A 218 2.94 18.53 -4.20
CA VAL A 218 1.67 19.22 -4.40
C VAL A 218 0.91 19.36 -3.08
N SER A 219 -0.06 20.29 -3.04
CA SER A 219 -0.99 20.32 -1.91
C SER A 219 -1.92 19.09 -1.93
N ALA A 220 -2.43 18.71 -0.75
CA ALA A 220 -3.41 17.62 -0.64
C ALA A 220 -4.68 17.87 -1.49
N ASN A 221 -5.06 19.14 -1.67
CA ASN A 221 -6.18 19.52 -2.51
C ASN A 221 -5.89 19.27 -4.00
N ARG A 222 -4.68 19.61 -4.47
CA ARG A 222 -4.24 19.33 -5.84
C ARG A 222 -4.16 17.81 -6.08
N LEU A 223 -3.56 17.08 -5.13
CA LEU A 223 -3.46 15.61 -5.21
C LEU A 223 -4.84 14.95 -5.31
N ALA A 224 -5.82 15.43 -4.53
CA ALA A 224 -7.19 14.91 -4.54
C ALA A 224 -8.01 15.24 -5.81
N SER A 225 -7.47 16.05 -6.71
CA SER A 225 -8.11 16.42 -7.99
C SER A 225 -7.28 16.02 -9.23
N ALA A 226 -6.11 15.41 -9.03
CA ALA A 226 -5.19 15.06 -10.10
C ALA A 226 -5.56 13.70 -10.70
N THR A 227 -6.25 13.70 -11.84
CA THR A 227 -6.74 12.49 -12.52
C THR A 227 -5.65 11.75 -13.29
N ASP A 228 -4.50 12.36 -13.47
CA ASP A 228 -3.30 11.83 -14.12
C ASP A 228 -2.26 11.30 -13.14
N THR A 229 -2.68 10.97 -11.92
CA THR A 229 -1.84 10.42 -10.86
C THR A 229 -1.99 8.90 -10.83
N PHE A 230 -0.88 8.17 -10.88
CA PHE A 230 -0.87 6.70 -10.74
C PHE A 230 -0.96 6.26 -9.28
N THR A 231 -0.31 7.02 -8.39
CA THR A 231 -0.27 6.71 -6.95
C THR A 231 -0.22 8.01 -6.16
N ALA A 232 -1.03 8.12 -5.12
CA ALA A 232 -0.94 9.22 -4.15
C ALA A 232 0.12 8.89 -3.11
N ILE A 233 1.14 9.74 -2.97
CA ILE A 233 2.28 9.50 -2.08
C ILE A 233 2.30 10.53 -0.97
N PHE A 234 2.53 10.04 0.25
CA PHE A 234 2.70 10.84 1.46
C PHE A 234 4.05 10.51 2.11
N LEU A 235 4.92 11.49 2.20
CA LEU A 235 6.14 11.41 2.99
C LEU A 235 5.88 12.12 4.32
N VAL A 236 5.89 11.37 5.40
CA VAL A 236 5.54 11.89 6.72
C VAL A 236 6.73 11.79 7.68
N SER A 237 6.82 12.74 8.60
CA SER A 237 7.86 12.82 9.62
C SER A 237 7.36 13.57 10.85
N ALA A 238 8.24 13.71 11.87
CA ALA A 238 7.92 14.35 13.13
C ALA A 238 6.71 13.67 13.83
N PRO A 239 6.89 12.44 14.37
CA PRO A 239 5.84 11.75 15.12
C PRO A 239 5.28 12.62 16.25
N LEU A 240 3.96 12.65 16.39
CA LEU A 240 3.30 13.38 17.47
C LEU A 240 3.60 12.78 18.85
N PRO A 241 3.53 13.56 19.95
CA PRO A 241 3.60 13.04 21.31
C PRO A 241 2.55 11.95 21.54
N LYS A 242 2.90 10.94 22.37
CA LYS A 242 2.06 9.77 22.61
C LYS A 242 0.65 10.09 23.12
N ASP A 243 0.52 11.13 23.93
CA ASP A 243 -0.74 11.60 24.52
C ASP A 243 -1.68 12.27 23.50
N GLN A 244 -1.17 12.61 22.32
CA GLN A 244 -1.95 13.18 21.20
C GLN A 244 -2.43 12.13 20.21
N LEU A 245 -1.95 10.90 20.32
CA LEU A 245 -2.33 9.84 19.38
C LEU A 245 -3.79 9.42 19.53
N PRO A 246 -4.47 9.05 18.44
CA PRO A 246 -5.81 8.47 18.51
C PRO A 246 -5.78 7.14 19.28
N ARG A 247 -6.92 6.69 19.76
CA ARG A 247 -7.01 5.36 20.40
C ARG A 247 -6.89 4.26 19.33
N ILE A 248 -6.21 3.16 19.66
CA ILE A 248 -6.19 1.99 18.81
C ILE A 248 -7.63 1.49 18.60
N GLY A 249 -7.97 1.16 17.32
CA GLY A 249 -9.32 0.77 16.94
C GLY A 249 -10.31 1.93 16.84
N GLU A 250 -9.87 3.19 17.03
CA GLU A 250 -10.71 4.35 16.74
C GLU A 250 -11.07 4.36 15.24
N ARG A 251 -12.37 4.35 14.97
CA ARG A 251 -12.85 4.49 13.61
C ARG A 251 -12.78 5.94 13.21
N PHE A 252 -12.05 6.21 12.14
CA PHE A 252 -12.07 7.54 11.55
C PHE A 252 -13.43 7.75 10.89
N SER A 253 -14.21 8.71 11.40
CA SER A 253 -15.41 9.18 10.72
C SER A 253 -14.97 10.02 9.53
N LEU A 254 -14.71 9.36 8.40
CA LEU A 254 -14.27 10.00 7.17
C LEU A 254 -15.48 10.54 6.42
N VAL A 255 -16.15 11.54 7.00
CA VAL A 255 -17.21 12.30 6.35
C VAL A 255 -16.54 13.36 5.50
N ASP A 256 -16.18 13.03 4.29
CA ASP A 256 -16.15 13.99 3.19
C ASP A 256 -16.06 13.30 1.81
N PHE A 257 -17.07 12.52 1.47
CA PHE A 257 -17.39 12.39 0.06
C PHE A 257 -18.42 13.48 -0.25
N SER A 258 -18.02 14.57 -0.88
CA SER A 258 -18.92 15.50 -1.57
C SER A 258 -19.74 14.81 -2.69
N THR A 259 -19.72 13.50 -2.74
CA THR A 259 -20.39 12.59 -3.68
C THR A 259 -21.47 11.75 -3.00
N SER A 260 -22.29 12.36 -2.13
CA SER A 260 -23.49 11.68 -1.58
C SER A 260 -24.42 11.13 -2.69
N LYS A 261 -24.34 11.68 -3.92
CA LYS A 261 -25.05 11.16 -5.10
C LYS A 261 -24.44 9.87 -5.67
N ALA A 262 -23.12 9.71 -5.68
CA ALA A 262 -22.47 8.52 -6.24
C ALA A 262 -22.77 7.25 -5.42
N ARG A 263 -22.81 7.36 -4.08
CA ARG A 263 -23.16 6.21 -3.21
C ARG A 263 -24.59 5.70 -3.41
N SER A 264 -25.53 6.53 -3.81
CA SER A 264 -26.94 6.11 -4.01
C SER A 264 -27.15 5.34 -5.31
N GLN A 265 -26.24 5.46 -6.28
CA GLN A 265 -26.32 4.81 -7.60
C GLN A 265 -25.45 3.54 -7.70
N LEU A 266 -24.50 3.35 -6.79
CA LEU A 266 -23.65 2.16 -6.79
C LEU A 266 -24.49 0.93 -6.42
N THR A 267 -24.39 -0.12 -7.23
CA THR A 267 -24.91 -1.44 -6.89
C THR A 267 -24.36 -1.84 -5.53
N PRO A 268 -25.22 -2.16 -4.54
CA PRO A 268 -24.75 -2.55 -3.21
C PRO A 268 -23.71 -3.66 -3.33
N TRP A 269 -22.56 -3.50 -2.65
CA TRP A 269 -21.38 -4.39 -2.78
C TRP A 269 -21.73 -5.89 -2.60
N TRP A 270 -22.76 -6.23 -1.78
CA TRP A 270 -23.22 -7.61 -1.63
C TRP A 270 -23.99 -8.14 -2.85
N LYS A 271 -24.45 -7.28 -3.77
CA LYS A 271 -25.00 -7.70 -5.06
C LYS A 271 -23.93 -7.99 -6.11
N LEU A 272 -22.66 -7.79 -5.77
CA LEU A 272 -21.52 -8.19 -6.59
C LEU A 272 -21.13 -9.62 -6.17
N PRO A 273 -21.52 -10.67 -6.91
CA PRO A 273 -21.40 -12.07 -6.48
C PRO A 273 -19.97 -12.46 -6.09
N GLY A 274 -18.97 -11.95 -6.81
CA GLY A 274 -17.56 -12.23 -6.57
C GLY A 274 -17.03 -11.66 -5.24
N ARG A 275 -17.44 -10.44 -4.85
CA ARG A 275 -16.95 -9.77 -3.65
C ARG A 275 -17.48 -10.41 -2.36
N ALA A 276 -18.78 -10.71 -2.31
CA ALA A 276 -19.37 -11.38 -1.16
C ALA A 276 -18.77 -12.77 -0.95
N TRP A 277 -18.56 -13.52 -2.04
CA TRP A 277 -17.93 -14.84 -2.02
C TRP A 277 -16.48 -14.77 -1.58
N HIS A 278 -15.72 -13.79 -2.07
CA HIS A 278 -14.31 -13.60 -1.70
C HIS A 278 -14.14 -13.22 -0.21
N ILE A 279 -14.95 -12.28 0.29
CA ILE A 279 -14.96 -11.91 1.71
C ILE A 279 -15.33 -13.12 2.58
N TRP A 280 -16.33 -13.89 2.19
CA TRP A 280 -16.72 -15.10 2.89
C TRP A 280 -15.59 -16.14 2.92
N ARG A 281 -14.96 -16.38 1.78
CA ARG A 281 -13.92 -17.40 1.63
C ARG A 281 -12.60 -17.01 2.30
N SER A 282 -12.20 -15.75 2.21
CA SER A 282 -10.91 -15.27 2.72
C SER A 282 -10.93 -14.83 4.18
N GLN A 283 -12.09 -14.37 4.67
CA GLN A 283 -12.25 -13.69 5.94
C GLN A 283 -13.29 -14.31 6.87
N GLY A 284 -14.02 -15.31 6.36
CA GLY A 284 -15.08 -16.00 7.09
C GLY A 284 -16.40 -15.21 7.18
N ILE A 285 -17.44 -15.92 7.64
CA ILE A 285 -18.80 -15.38 7.72
C ILE A 285 -18.94 -14.18 8.65
N SER A 286 -18.13 -14.14 9.72
CA SER A 286 -18.15 -13.04 10.69
C SER A 286 -17.70 -11.70 10.07
N ALA A 287 -16.69 -11.74 9.20
CA ALA A 287 -16.22 -10.56 8.48
C ALA A 287 -17.22 -10.09 7.43
N LEU A 288 -17.88 -11.02 6.72
CA LEU A 288 -18.96 -10.71 5.81
C LEU A 288 -20.12 -10.03 6.54
N LEU A 289 -20.55 -10.59 7.67
CA LEU A 289 -21.63 -10.02 8.48
C LEU A 289 -21.24 -8.65 9.09
N SER A 290 -19.99 -8.46 9.52
CA SER A 290 -19.47 -7.17 10.00
C SER A 290 -19.53 -6.10 8.91
N ASN A 291 -19.10 -6.42 7.70
CA ASN A 291 -19.15 -5.52 6.56
C ASN A 291 -20.61 -5.17 6.18
N ILE A 292 -21.54 -6.16 6.21
CA ILE A 292 -22.97 -5.94 6.01
C ILE A 292 -23.52 -5.01 7.10
N LYS A 293 -23.18 -5.26 8.36
CA LYS A 293 -23.66 -4.46 9.50
C LYS A 293 -23.17 -3.02 9.42
N SER A 294 -21.91 -2.78 9.11
CA SER A 294 -21.34 -1.44 8.92
C SER A 294 -22.05 -0.67 7.82
N TYR A 295 -22.32 -1.31 6.68
CA TYR A 295 -23.08 -0.71 5.59
C TYR A 295 -24.52 -0.36 5.99
N LEU A 296 -25.21 -1.25 6.71
CA LEU A 296 -26.59 -1.02 7.14
C LEU A 296 -26.68 0.10 8.19
N ILE A 297 -25.68 0.24 9.06
CA ILE A 297 -25.58 1.34 10.02
C ILE A 297 -25.36 2.67 9.27
N GLU A 298 -24.46 2.71 8.30
CA GLU A 298 -24.24 3.90 7.47
C GLU A 298 -25.51 4.34 6.72
N ARG A 299 -26.32 3.40 6.23
CA ARG A 299 -27.62 3.72 5.62
C ARG A 299 -28.69 4.19 6.59
N ARG A 300 -28.64 3.81 7.88
CA ARG A 300 -29.60 4.28 8.90
C ARG A 300 -29.30 5.70 9.37
N ILE A 301 -28.04 6.14 9.30
CA ILE A 301 -27.62 7.50 9.64
C ILE A 301 -27.97 8.50 8.52
N GLN A 302 -28.28 8.01 7.31
CA GLN A 302 -28.64 8.83 6.14
C GLN A 302 -30.16 8.97 5.91
N LYS A 303 -31.00 8.44 6.79
CA LYS A 303 -32.45 8.70 6.87
C LYS A 303 -32.80 9.56 8.07
#